data_b97444fa0052657f03b82eb2be4a511a
#
_entry.id   b97444fa0052657f03b82eb2be4a511a
#
_cell.length_a   1.000
_cell.length_b   1.000
_cell.length_c   1.000
_cell.angle_alpha   90.00
_cell.angle_beta   90.00
_cell.angle_gamma   90.00
#
_symmetry.space_group_name_H-M   'P 1'
#
loop_
_entity.id
_entity.type
_entity.pdbx_description
1 polymer ?
#
loop_
_entity_poly.entity_id
_entity_poly.type
_entity_poly.pdbx_seq_one_letter_code
_entity_poly.pdbx_strand_id
1 'polypeptide(L)'
;MLRRTALLIPALIALPLIAAPLYAGPPWISIELPANPLNPTTRGMFLLVRSYHHGDAMQMPITGSATGLVDGKRQTLGLTFERTNIPGVYALRKTWPSDGAWVLAMNVGGREGPTALVGIGTDGRVHSVDVPTRSEGRNTWGREVTEKDIEDALRQVARADSQGTGRANLAGIAVLFPLALGIAALRRRSPVSE
;
A
#
# COMPACT_ATOMS: atom_id res chain seq x y z
N MET A 1 31.18 6.47 -82.88
CA MET A 1 29.95 6.67 -82.12
C MET A 1 30.09 5.94 -80.76
N LEU A 2 30.51 6.62 -79.73
CA LEU A 2 30.65 6.08 -78.35
C LEU A 2 29.38 6.32 -77.57
N ARG A 3 28.61 5.28 -77.23
CA ARG A 3 27.49 5.38 -76.30
C ARG A 3 28.05 5.36 -74.86
N ARG A 4 27.90 6.47 -74.16
CA ARG A 4 28.17 6.59 -72.72
C ARG A 4 26.96 6.06 -71.97
N THR A 5 27.09 4.88 -71.38
CA THR A 5 26.16 4.35 -70.40
C THR A 5 26.46 4.94 -69.04
N ALA A 6 25.58 5.83 -68.57
CA ALA A 6 25.63 6.38 -67.22
C ALA A 6 25.10 5.31 -66.22
N LEU A 7 25.96 4.82 -65.37
CA LEU A 7 25.59 3.99 -64.22
C LEU A 7 25.02 4.86 -63.10
N LEU A 8 23.71 4.79 -62.93
CA LEU A 8 23.00 5.33 -61.75
C LEU A 8 23.26 4.42 -60.55
N ILE A 9 24.09 4.82 -59.62
CA ILE A 9 24.28 4.17 -58.33
C ILE A 9 23.15 4.66 -57.42
N PRO A 10 22.23 3.79 -56.94
CA PRO A 10 21.27 4.19 -55.91
C PRO A 10 22.01 4.35 -54.59
N ALA A 11 22.10 5.60 -54.10
CA ALA A 11 22.57 5.92 -52.76
C ALA A 11 21.56 5.34 -51.75
N LEU A 12 21.89 4.18 -51.20
CA LEU A 12 21.14 3.59 -50.09
C LEU A 12 21.36 4.45 -48.84
N ILE A 13 20.43 5.34 -48.54
CA ILE A 13 20.44 6.15 -47.32
C ILE A 13 20.15 5.19 -46.15
N ALA A 14 21.21 4.73 -45.47
CA ALA A 14 21.10 4.07 -44.19
C ALA A 14 20.58 5.09 -43.16
N LEU A 15 19.26 5.09 -42.91
CA LEU A 15 18.72 5.76 -41.72
C LEU A 15 19.33 5.12 -40.48
N PRO A 16 20.06 5.86 -39.62
CA PRO A 16 20.42 5.32 -38.32
C PRO A 16 19.11 5.07 -37.55
N LEU A 17 18.79 3.80 -37.29
CA LEU A 17 17.81 3.46 -36.25
C LEU A 17 18.37 4.03 -34.94
N ILE A 18 17.89 5.20 -34.55
CA ILE A 18 18.07 5.70 -33.20
C ILE A 18 17.24 4.78 -32.31
N ALA A 19 17.86 3.72 -31.81
CA ALA A 19 17.29 2.94 -30.73
C ALA A 19 17.16 3.89 -29.54
N ALA A 20 15.96 4.45 -29.35
CA ALA A 20 15.65 5.16 -28.12
C ALA A 20 15.96 4.19 -26.97
N PRO A 21 16.74 4.62 -25.96
CA PRO A 21 16.96 3.77 -24.79
C PRO A 21 15.58 3.42 -24.23
N LEU A 22 15.22 2.16 -24.29
CA LEU A 22 14.08 1.62 -23.56
C LEU A 22 14.43 1.83 -22.09
N TYR A 23 13.93 2.89 -21.50
CA TYR A 23 14.03 3.10 -20.05
C TYR A 23 13.25 1.98 -19.39
N ALA A 24 14.01 0.98 -19.01
CA ALA A 24 13.52 -0.09 -18.15
C ALA A 24 13.10 0.54 -16.83
N GLY A 25 11.79 0.54 -16.54
CA GLY A 25 11.27 1.07 -15.29
C GLY A 25 11.87 0.31 -14.09
N PRO A 26 11.99 0.97 -12.92
CA PRO A 26 12.48 0.33 -11.71
C PRO A 26 11.59 -0.83 -11.29
N PRO A 27 12.08 -1.76 -10.45
CA PRO A 27 11.23 -2.69 -9.73
C PRO A 27 10.13 -1.94 -8.99
N TRP A 28 8.94 -2.53 -8.93
CA TRP A 28 7.79 -1.96 -8.24
C TRP A 28 7.12 -2.98 -7.34
N ILE A 29 6.49 -2.50 -6.26
CA ILE A 29 5.72 -3.28 -5.31
C ILE A 29 4.28 -2.76 -5.27
N SER A 30 3.31 -3.67 -5.21
CA SER A 30 1.93 -3.30 -4.88
C SER A 30 1.36 -4.22 -3.79
N ILE A 31 0.44 -3.67 -3.01
CA ILE A 31 -0.22 -4.35 -1.91
C ILE A 31 -1.70 -4.49 -2.23
N GLU A 32 -2.21 -5.70 -2.16
CA GLU A 32 -3.64 -6.02 -2.34
C GLU A 32 -4.28 -6.34 -0.99
N LEU A 33 -5.32 -5.58 -0.64
CA LEU A 33 -6.03 -5.64 0.64
C LEU A 33 -7.55 -5.68 0.41
N PRO A 34 -8.30 -6.51 1.14
CA PRO A 34 -7.86 -7.76 1.77
C PRO A 34 -7.56 -8.81 0.70
N ALA A 35 -6.87 -9.88 1.06
CA ALA A 35 -6.73 -11.03 0.17
C ALA A 35 -8.11 -11.56 -0.20
N ASN A 36 -8.36 -11.85 -1.50
CA ASN A 36 -9.67 -12.27 -1.98
C ASN A 36 -10.14 -13.57 -1.27
N PRO A 37 -11.20 -13.54 -0.46
CA PRO A 37 -11.67 -14.70 0.29
C PRO A 37 -12.26 -15.80 -0.60
N LEU A 38 -12.64 -15.48 -1.84
CA LEU A 38 -13.17 -16.44 -2.81
C LEU A 38 -12.08 -17.23 -3.52
N ASN A 39 -10.84 -16.74 -3.50
CA ASN A 39 -9.70 -17.45 -4.06
C ASN A 39 -9.20 -18.49 -3.03
N PRO A 40 -9.31 -19.81 -3.29
CA PRO A 40 -8.90 -20.84 -2.33
C PRO A 40 -7.39 -20.77 -2.00
N THR A 41 -6.56 -20.31 -2.93
CA THR A 41 -5.11 -20.17 -2.76
C THR A 41 -4.74 -19.07 -1.76
N THR A 42 -5.56 -18.01 -1.65
CA THR A 42 -5.27 -16.84 -0.81
C THR A 42 -6.22 -16.70 0.38
N ARG A 43 -7.14 -17.64 0.55
CA ARG A 43 -8.08 -17.65 1.67
C ARG A 43 -7.34 -17.69 3.01
N GLY A 44 -7.71 -16.80 3.93
CA GLY A 44 -7.08 -16.68 5.26
C GLY A 44 -5.72 -15.98 5.26
N MET A 45 -5.29 -15.45 4.12
CA MET A 45 -4.14 -14.56 4.07
C MET A 45 -4.54 -13.14 4.48
N PHE A 46 -3.61 -12.42 5.10
CA PHE A 46 -3.85 -11.04 5.53
C PHE A 46 -3.81 -10.07 4.35
N LEU A 47 -2.80 -10.21 3.49
CA LEU A 47 -2.64 -9.42 2.26
C LEU A 47 -1.85 -10.19 1.20
N LEU A 48 -1.86 -9.66 -0.02
CA LEU A 48 -0.98 -10.10 -1.10
C LEU A 48 0.01 -9.00 -1.44
N VAL A 49 1.23 -9.42 -1.72
CA VAL A 49 2.30 -8.56 -2.25
C VAL A 49 2.57 -8.95 -3.69
N ARG A 50 2.55 -7.97 -4.59
CA ARG A 50 2.89 -8.18 -6.00
C ARG A 50 4.19 -7.48 -6.34
N SER A 51 5.06 -8.18 -7.02
CA SER A 51 6.32 -7.65 -7.52
C SER A 51 6.29 -7.51 -9.03
N TYR A 52 6.78 -6.36 -9.50
CA TYR A 52 6.84 -6.02 -10.92
C TYR A 52 8.24 -5.55 -11.29
N HIS A 53 8.61 -5.83 -12.55
CA HIS A 53 9.80 -5.27 -13.16
C HIS A 53 9.45 -4.92 -14.62
N HIS A 54 9.73 -3.70 -15.05
CA HIS A 54 9.33 -3.16 -16.36
C HIS A 54 7.82 -3.23 -16.66
N GLY A 55 6.98 -3.22 -15.64
CA GLY A 55 5.53 -3.35 -15.79
C GLY A 55 5.00 -4.78 -15.78
N ASP A 56 5.87 -5.78 -15.93
CA ASP A 56 5.49 -7.18 -15.90
C ASP A 56 5.60 -7.77 -14.50
N ALA A 57 4.63 -8.65 -14.14
CA ALA A 57 4.70 -9.39 -12.90
C ALA A 57 5.89 -10.35 -12.93
N MET A 58 6.84 -10.17 -12.02
CA MET A 58 8.07 -10.94 -11.96
C MET A 58 8.31 -11.50 -10.57
N GLN A 59 8.75 -12.75 -10.50
CA GLN A 59 9.11 -13.38 -9.24
C GLN A 59 10.46 -12.87 -8.76
N MET A 60 10.43 -11.99 -7.76
CA MET A 60 11.61 -11.38 -7.15
C MET A 60 11.71 -11.82 -5.68
N PRO A 61 12.90 -11.82 -5.08
CA PRO A 61 13.04 -12.05 -3.63
C PRO A 61 12.19 -11.05 -2.85
N ILE A 62 11.46 -11.55 -1.85
CA ILE A 62 10.72 -10.70 -0.93
C ILE A 62 11.17 -10.97 0.50
N THR A 63 11.38 -9.90 1.25
CA THR A 63 11.71 -9.92 2.68
C THR A 63 10.87 -8.90 3.42
N GLY A 64 10.73 -9.04 4.72
CA GLY A 64 10.01 -8.03 5.49
C GLY A 64 10.07 -8.28 6.99
N SER A 65 9.64 -7.26 7.71
CA SER A 65 9.49 -7.28 9.16
C SER A 65 8.20 -6.58 9.59
N ALA A 66 7.67 -6.99 10.71
CA ALA A 66 6.60 -6.30 11.43
C ALA A 66 7.23 -5.63 12.66
N THR A 67 7.10 -4.32 12.77
CA THR A 67 7.52 -3.56 13.97
C THR A 67 6.27 -2.97 14.61
N GLY A 68 6.09 -3.19 15.90
CA GLY A 68 4.89 -2.76 16.63
C GLY A 68 5.20 -2.22 18.02
N LEU A 69 4.20 -1.55 18.59
CA LEU A 69 4.16 -1.10 19.97
C LEU A 69 3.07 -1.88 20.71
N VAL A 70 3.47 -2.77 21.60
CA VAL A 70 2.60 -3.57 22.46
C VAL A 70 2.88 -3.17 23.90
N ASP A 71 1.88 -2.66 24.60
CA ASP A 71 2.02 -2.14 25.97
C ASP A 71 3.17 -1.12 26.12
N GLY A 72 3.35 -0.27 25.12
CA GLY A 72 4.42 0.72 25.06
C GLY A 72 5.82 0.16 24.81
N LYS A 73 5.95 -1.15 24.61
CA LYS A 73 7.22 -1.80 24.28
C LYS A 73 7.31 -2.08 22.79
N ARG A 74 8.46 -1.73 22.22
CA ARG A 74 8.73 -2.01 20.81
C ARG A 74 9.09 -3.47 20.62
N GLN A 75 8.49 -4.09 19.61
CA GLN A 75 8.77 -5.45 19.17
C GLN A 75 9.02 -5.45 17.66
N THR A 76 9.91 -6.32 17.19
CA THR A 76 10.16 -6.54 15.76
C THR A 76 10.19 -8.03 15.47
N LEU A 77 9.43 -8.46 14.46
CA LEU A 77 9.26 -9.84 14.04
C LEU A 77 9.57 -9.96 12.55
N GLY A 78 10.19 -11.05 12.12
CA GLY A 78 10.35 -11.36 10.70
C GLY A 78 9.03 -11.79 10.08
N LEU A 79 8.80 -11.40 8.83
CA LEU A 79 7.64 -11.82 8.05
C LEU A 79 8.01 -13.01 7.15
N THR A 80 7.08 -13.95 7.03
CA THR A 80 7.21 -15.09 6.11
C THR A 80 6.18 -14.96 4.99
N PHE A 81 6.65 -15.01 3.74
CA PHE A 81 5.84 -14.88 2.55
C PHE A 81 5.68 -16.23 1.86
N GLU A 82 4.44 -16.60 1.57
CA GLU A 82 4.11 -17.81 0.84
C GLU A 82 3.99 -17.49 -0.66
N ARG A 83 4.70 -18.24 -1.51
CA ARG A 83 4.55 -18.10 -2.96
C ARG A 83 3.18 -18.62 -3.39
N THR A 84 2.50 -17.88 -4.25
CA THR A 84 1.28 -18.35 -4.87
C THR A 84 1.57 -19.04 -6.21
N ASN A 85 0.53 -19.60 -6.84
CA ASN A 85 0.62 -20.13 -8.20
C ASN A 85 0.67 -19.04 -9.29
N ILE A 86 0.57 -17.76 -8.91
CA ILE A 86 0.65 -16.62 -9.83
C ILE A 86 2.06 -16.04 -9.74
N PRO A 87 2.81 -15.94 -10.84
CA PRO A 87 4.14 -15.33 -10.84
C PRO A 87 4.14 -13.93 -10.23
N GLY A 88 5.13 -13.63 -9.41
CA GLY A 88 5.27 -12.32 -8.77
C GLY A 88 4.27 -12.02 -7.65
N VAL A 89 3.39 -12.97 -7.28
CA VAL A 89 2.41 -12.80 -6.21
C VAL A 89 2.77 -13.64 -5.00
N TYR A 90 2.84 -12.98 -3.86
CA TYR A 90 3.14 -13.59 -2.56
C TYR A 90 2.03 -13.30 -1.58
N ALA A 91 1.69 -14.30 -0.78
CA ALA A 91 0.69 -14.18 0.27
C ALA A 91 1.37 -14.00 1.62
N LEU A 92 0.86 -13.10 2.44
CA LEU A 92 1.30 -12.87 3.80
C LEU A 92 0.20 -13.30 4.77
N ARG A 93 0.52 -14.24 5.64
CA ARG A 93 -0.33 -14.62 6.77
C ARG A 93 -0.03 -13.73 7.97
N LYS A 94 -1.04 -13.39 8.75
CA LYS A 94 -0.84 -12.66 10.00
C LYS A 94 -0.09 -13.53 11.00
N THR A 95 1.12 -13.08 11.39
CA THR A 95 1.99 -13.77 12.36
C THR A 95 2.33 -12.90 13.58
N TRP A 96 2.00 -11.61 13.53
CA TRP A 96 2.19 -10.68 14.65
C TRP A 96 0.99 -10.70 15.61
N PRO A 97 1.17 -10.33 16.89
CA PRO A 97 0.11 -10.25 17.87
C PRO A 97 -1.06 -9.37 17.43
N SER A 98 -2.25 -9.66 17.97
CA SER A 98 -3.43 -8.83 17.69
C SER A 98 -3.43 -7.53 18.50
N ASP A 99 -2.65 -7.49 19.55
CA ASP A 99 -2.52 -6.32 20.42
C ASP A 99 -1.52 -5.33 19.87
N GLY A 100 -1.80 -4.04 20.10
CA GLY A 100 -0.93 -2.94 19.67
C GLY A 100 -1.09 -2.52 18.22
N ALA A 101 -0.38 -1.44 17.87
CA ALA A 101 -0.27 -0.94 16.52
C ALA A 101 0.99 -1.49 15.86
N TRP A 102 0.91 -1.80 14.56
CA TRP A 102 1.99 -2.45 13.82
C TRP A 102 2.27 -1.74 12.50
N VAL A 103 3.52 -1.76 12.08
CA VAL A 103 3.96 -1.37 10.74
C VAL A 103 4.67 -2.55 10.10
N LEU A 104 4.19 -2.99 8.94
CA LEU A 104 4.85 -4.00 8.13
C LEU A 104 5.73 -3.29 7.11
N ALA A 105 7.03 -3.58 7.12
CA ALA A 105 7.97 -3.15 6.10
C ALA A 105 8.27 -4.34 5.18
N MET A 106 7.88 -4.24 3.90
CA MET A 106 8.00 -5.35 2.93
C MET A 106 8.79 -4.88 1.73
N ASN A 107 9.95 -5.49 1.51
CA ASN A 107 10.88 -5.16 0.44
C ASN A 107 10.83 -6.21 -0.67
N VAL A 108 10.87 -5.76 -1.92
CA VAL A 108 10.93 -6.59 -3.11
C VAL A 108 12.22 -6.31 -3.88
N GLY A 109 12.91 -7.35 -4.32
CA GLY A 109 14.11 -7.21 -5.12
C GLY A 109 15.40 -6.92 -4.34
N GLY A 110 15.35 -6.95 -3.01
CA GLY A 110 16.51 -6.75 -2.16
C GLY A 110 16.85 -5.27 -1.92
N ARG A 111 18.09 -4.95 -1.58
CA ARG A 111 18.51 -3.67 -1.04
C ARG A 111 18.14 -2.44 -1.89
N GLU A 112 18.15 -2.56 -3.20
CA GLU A 112 17.83 -1.46 -4.11
C GLU A 112 16.35 -1.45 -4.55
N GLY A 113 15.59 -2.43 -4.12
CA GLY A 113 14.18 -2.57 -4.46
C GLY A 113 13.27 -1.71 -3.60
N PRO A 114 12.03 -1.49 -4.06
CA PRO A 114 11.05 -0.72 -3.33
C PRO A 114 10.62 -1.45 -2.05
N THR A 115 10.31 -0.66 -1.02
CA THR A 115 9.76 -1.16 0.24
C THR A 115 8.40 -0.52 0.47
N ALA A 116 7.38 -1.33 0.70
CA ALA A 116 6.08 -0.86 1.15
C ALA A 116 6.01 -0.87 2.68
N LEU A 117 5.46 0.19 3.25
CA LEU A 117 5.09 0.31 4.65
C LEU A 117 3.57 0.19 4.78
N VAL A 118 3.10 -0.76 5.57
CA VAL A 118 1.67 -0.97 5.83
C VAL A 118 1.40 -0.77 7.31
N GLY A 119 0.67 0.28 7.64
CA GLY A 119 0.29 0.62 9.00
C GLY A 119 -1.01 -0.10 9.41
N ILE A 120 -0.99 -0.80 10.54
CA ILE A 120 -2.10 -1.58 11.09
C ILE A 120 -2.44 -1.03 12.46
N GLY A 121 -3.71 -0.67 12.65
CA GLY A 121 -4.21 -0.15 13.91
C GLY A 121 -4.44 -1.22 14.97
N THR A 122 -4.76 -0.76 16.17
CA THR A 122 -5.14 -1.62 17.31
C THR A 122 -6.43 -2.40 17.05
N ASP A 123 -7.25 -1.94 16.09
CA ASP A 123 -8.43 -2.65 15.59
C ASP A 123 -8.09 -3.78 14.58
N GLY A 124 -6.81 -3.97 14.27
CA GLY A 124 -6.31 -4.95 13.32
C GLY A 124 -6.54 -4.60 11.84
N ARG A 125 -7.02 -3.37 11.55
CA ARG A 125 -7.26 -2.89 10.18
C ARG A 125 -6.04 -2.17 9.65
N VAL A 126 -5.92 -2.19 8.32
CA VAL A 126 -4.92 -1.36 7.63
C VAL A 126 -5.41 0.08 7.56
N HIS A 127 -4.62 0.99 8.11
CA HIS A 127 -4.88 2.43 8.13
C HIS A 127 -4.06 3.21 7.11
N SER A 128 -2.91 2.67 6.71
CA SER A 128 -2.04 3.30 5.71
C SER A 128 -1.27 2.28 4.89
N VAL A 129 -1.01 2.65 3.65
CA VAL A 129 -0.04 1.98 2.77
C VAL A 129 0.80 3.08 2.13
N ASP A 130 2.09 3.02 2.29
CA ASP A 130 3.05 3.95 1.70
C ASP A 130 4.21 3.20 1.05
N VAL A 131 4.72 3.73 -0.05
CA VAL A 131 5.94 3.24 -0.70
C VAL A 131 6.90 4.41 -0.78
N PRO A 132 7.83 4.54 0.17
CA PRO A 132 8.78 5.65 0.18
C PRO A 132 9.58 5.72 -1.12
N THR A 133 9.57 6.90 -1.73
CA THR A 133 10.22 7.13 -3.01
C THR A 133 11.21 8.30 -2.95
N ARG A 134 12.11 8.35 -3.92
CA ARG A 134 12.96 9.50 -4.23
C ARG A 134 12.78 9.88 -5.69
N SER A 135 12.82 11.14 -5.99
CA SER A 135 12.77 11.64 -7.37
C SER A 135 14.17 12.00 -7.86
N GLU A 136 14.55 11.50 -9.02
CA GLU A 136 15.80 11.83 -9.71
C GLU A 136 15.46 12.30 -11.14
N GLY A 137 15.46 13.61 -11.36
CA GLY A 137 15.01 14.19 -12.61
C GLY A 137 13.53 13.91 -12.87
N ARG A 138 13.23 13.17 -13.95
CA ARG A 138 11.85 12.77 -14.31
C ARG A 138 11.45 11.40 -13.76
N ASN A 139 12.34 10.68 -13.12
CA ASN A 139 12.13 9.33 -12.65
C ASN A 139 11.84 9.31 -11.15
N THR A 140 10.99 8.39 -10.74
CA THR A 140 10.70 8.13 -9.33
C THR A 140 11.16 6.70 -9.00
N TRP A 141 11.99 6.58 -7.99
CA TRP A 141 12.58 5.33 -7.55
C TRP A 141 12.14 5.00 -6.13
N GLY A 142 12.02 3.74 -5.80
CA GLY A 142 11.94 3.34 -4.40
C GLY A 142 13.21 3.78 -3.67
N ARG A 143 13.08 4.15 -2.39
CA ARG A 143 14.22 4.43 -1.53
C ARG A 143 14.26 3.48 -0.35
N GLU A 144 15.41 3.31 0.23
CA GLU A 144 15.58 2.57 1.46
C GLU A 144 14.72 3.17 2.58
N VAL A 145 14.04 2.31 3.32
CA VAL A 145 13.22 2.69 4.49
C VAL A 145 14.15 2.84 5.69
N THR A 146 14.06 3.98 6.34
CA THR A 146 14.81 4.30 7.55
C THR A 146 13.99 3.96 8.80
N GLU A 147 14.67 3.90 9.93
CA GLU A 147 14.02 3.77 11.24
C GLU A 147 12.99 4.89 11.49
N LYS A 148 13.32 6.10 11.06
CA LYS A 148 12.40 7.25 11.15
C LYS A 148 11.11 7.04 10.35
N ASP A 149 11.17 6.42 9.18
CA ASP A 149 9.98 6.13 8.38
C ASP A 149 9.03 5.18 9.12
N ILE A 150 9.58 4.16 9.77
CA ILE A 150 8.82 3.20 10.58
C ILE A 150 8.17 3.91 11.78
N GLU A 151 8.91 4.77 12.48
CA GLU A 151 8.37 5.56 13.59
C GLU A 151 7.28 6.54 13.15
N ASP A 152 7.47 7.21 12.01
CA ASP A 152 6.47 8.12 11.45
C ASP A 152 5.20 7.36 11.09
N ALA A 153 5.32 6.16 10.49
CA ALA A 153 4.20 5.28 10.18
C ALA A 153 3.47 4.81 11.46
N LEU A 154 4.18 4.40 12.51
CA LEU A 154 3.59 4.05 13.81
C LEU A 154 2.82 5.22 14.41
N ARG A 155 3.40 6.44 14.36
CA ARG A 155 2.71 7.65 14.84
C ARG A 155 1.44 7.96 14.03
N GLN A 156 1.49 7.73 12.73
CA GLN A 156 0.32 7.92 11.85
C GLN A 156 -0.81 6.96 12.22
N VAL A 157 -0.51 5.69 12.44
CA VAL A 157 -1.48 4.67 12.89
C VAL A 157 -2.09 5.08 14.23
N ALA A 158 -1.26 5.44 15.22
CA ALA A 158 -1.75 5.84 16.54
C ALA A 158 -2.70 7.07 16.48
N ARG A 159 -2.43 8.03 15.57
CA ARG A 159 -3.34 9.17 15.34
C ARG A 159 -4.66 8.73 14.70
N ALA A 160 -4.63 7.81 13.74
CA ALA A 160 -5.82 7.29 13.10
C ALA A 160 -6.73 6.54 14.11
N ASP A 161 -6.14 5.71 14.97
CA ASP A 161 -6.85 5.00 16.05
C ASP A 161 -7.54 5.98 17.00
N SER A 162 -6.85 7.05 17.43
CA SER A 162 -7.42 8.06 18.34
C SER A 162 -8.57 8.84 17.71
N GLN A 163 -8.51 9.14 16.42
CA GLN A 163 -9.58 9.83 15.69
C GLN A 163 -10.79 8.93 15.45
N GLY A 164 -10.59 7.64 15.20
CA GLY A 164 -11.65 6.66 15.05
C GLY A 164 -12.48 6.53 16.33
N THR A 165 -11.84 6.46 17.49
CA THR A 165 -12.48 6.37 18.80
C THR A 165 -13.28 7.63 19.15
N GLY A 166 -12.75 8.82 18.82
CA GLY A 166 -13.43 10.09 19.06
C GLY A 166 -14.73 10.27 18.26
N ARG A 167 -14.76 9.81 17.01
CA ARG A 167 -15.96 9.88 16.17
C ARG A 167 -17.08 8.95 16.62
N ALA A 168 -16.76 7.77 17.11
CA ALA A 168 -17.74 6.84 17.65
C ALA A 168 -18.44 7.41 18.89
N ASN A 169 -17.70 8.08 19.78
CA ASN A 169 -18.24 8.68 20.99
C ASN A 169 -19.14 9.90 20.70
N LEU A 170 -18.80 10.71 19.70
CA LEU A 170 -19.61 11.85 19.30
C LEU A 170 -20.92 11.45 18.58
N ALA A 171 -20.89 10.38 17.79
CA ALA A 171 -22.10 9.86 17.15
C ALA A 171 -23.10 9.30 18.18
N GLY A 172 -22.62 8.70 19.26
CA GLY A 172 -23.46 8.22 20.37
C GLY A 172 -24.14 9.35 21.14
N ILE A 173 -23.49 10.49 21.31
CA ILE A 173 -24.05 11.67 22.02
C ILE A 173 -25.08 12.40 21.14
N ALA A 174 -24.87 12.48 19.84
CA ALA A 174 -25.79 13.17 18.92
C ALA A 174 -27.15 12.47 18.78
N VAL A 175 -27.24 11.16 19.00
CA VAL A 175 -28.51 10.40 18.94
C VAL A 175 -29.36 10.57 20.19
N LEU A 176 -28.79 10.91 21.35
CA LEU A 176 -29.54 11.11 22.59
C LEU A 176 -30.16 12.52 22.72
N PHE A 177 -29.62 13.54 22.03
CA PHE A 177 -30.13 14.90 22.13
C PHE A 177 -31.52 15.17 21.50
N PRO A 178 -31.91 14.61 20.36
CA PRO A 178 -33.22 14.86 19.78
C PRO A 178 -34.37 14.16 20.56
N LEU A 179 -34.09 13.06 21.28
CA LEU A 179 -35.11 12.38 22.08
C LEU A 179 -35.52 13.20 23.31
N ALA A 180 -34.58 13.88 23.96
CA ALA A 180 -34.88 14.74 25.13
C ALA A 180 -35.70 15.98 24.77
N LEU A 181 -35.46 16.57 23.60
CA LEU A 181 -36.23 17.72 23.10
C LEU A 181 -37.66 17.32 22.66
N GLY A 182 -37.84 16.12 22.14
CA GLY A 182 -39.15 15.61 21.74
C GLY A 182 -40.09 15.38 22.94
N ILE A 183 -39.59 14.92 24.07
CA ILE A 183 -40.39 14.67 25.30
C ILE A 183 -40.80 16.01 25.97
N ALA A 184 -39.95 17.02 25.93
CA ALA A 184 -40.28 18.35 26.47
C ALA A 184 -41.37 19.07 25.65
N ALA A 185 -41.44 18.84 24.33
CA ALA A 185 -42.46 19.44 23.47
C ALA A 185 -43.86 18.77 23.64
N LEU A 186 -43.91 17.47 23.94
CA LEU A 186 -45.17 16.76 24.19
C LEU A 186 -45.82 17.10 25.53
N ARG A 187 -45.08 17.52 26.55
CA ARG A 187 -45.62 17.91 27.85
C ARG A 187 -46.28 19.33 27.91
N ARG A 188 -46.12 20.17 26.87
CA ARG A 188 -46.71 21.51 26.84
C ARG A 188 -48.05 21.63 26.12
N ARG A 189 -48.68 20.55 25.70
CA ARG A 189 -50.02 20.56 25.11
C ARG A 189 -51.00 19.79 25.97
N SER A 190 -51.29 20.29 27.15
CA SER A 190 -52.52 19.90 27.87
C SER A 190 -53.56 21.00 27.62
N PRO A 191 -54.76 20.70 27.10
CA PRO A 191 -55.77 21.72 26.92
C PRO A 191 -56.39 22.07 28.27
N VAL A 192 -56.56 23.37 28.52
CA VAL A 192 -57.41 23.90 29.55
C VAL A 192 -58.86 23.67 29.08
N SER A 193 -59.64 22.90 29.85
CA SER A 193 -61.08 22.74 29.71
C SER A 193 -61.80 23.81 30.50
N GLU A 194 -62.68 24.52 29.85
CA GLU A 194 -63.94 24.96 30.41
C GLU A 194 -65.08 24.10 29.90
#